data_4c5ced9ae2d3849b2e0e83cea5bf8e40
#
_entry.id   4c5ced9ae2d3849b2e0e83cea5bf8e40
#
_cell.length_a   1.000
_cell.length_b   1.000
_cell.length_c   1.000
_cell.angle_alpha   90.00
_cell.angle_beta   90.00
_cell.angle_gamma   90.00
#
_symmetry.space_group_name_H-M   'P 1'
#
loop_
_entity.id
_entity.type
_entity.pdbx_description
1 polymer ?
#
loop_
_entity_poly.entity_id
_entity_poly.type
_entity_poly.pdbx_seq_one_letter_code
_entity_poly.pdbx_strand_id
1 'polypeptide(L)'
;MLKYKMSGRLIAALLIFCFAFSCVYAPAVQAATTWGIIQTNGVTPTLIRSSPVNGSIIGRETSAKLEIIGSEQGSDGYEWKKVNYNGRIGYVRSDLLIIYEEADDGTFESQLSQFPESYHDGLRTLHSLHPNWTFQADNLSMTFAEALAGQTGNWKTKLVPGYYSNSFKSLANGAYNWDSGTWNTTSGNWVTASREVIAYYLDPRNFLNDNSAYQFAEQSYRPGVQTEDGLKSVCRGTFLDNGFADTSDYGGSYYKIIMAAAEQSGLNPYVIAALIILEQGVNGSSALISGQYGCYNFFNYGATGSDVIGSGVATARNEGWTTRSASIIGGAKKNTANYISVGQDTYYYMDFDVCQSPFYTHQYAQSIFDANSKGTRLRNAYISSPDAKLTLKIPVYRDMPAAAAPAVGSNGNLNNYYFTSLSVPGFTMYSQSYGFSVNGDTNIAFSVPTGAAYAGAASFPLHAGQNTVVLPVRSQTGYTNDYVLNIAAPGDCTLTVSPTSGNVKRGDTNGDGIINIIDLANVQKHLLRIITLSGNDFIAADTNGDGLITIIDLANIQKHLLRIISLD
;
A
#
# COMPACT_ATOMS: atom_id res chain seq x y z
N MET A 1 63.93 55.00 -2.11
CA MET A 1 64.18 53.59 -2.21
C MET A 1 64.51 53.05 -0.82
N LEU A 2 63.56 52.56 -0.04
CA LEU A 2 63.78 51.87 1.24
C LEU A 2 63.53 50.36 1.05
N LYS A 3 64.61 49.59 1.14
CA LYS A 3 64.57 48.14 1.16
C LYS A 3 64.28 47.68 2.58
N TYR A 4 63.08 47.13 2.83
CA TYR A 4 62.80 46.41 4.06
C TYR A 4 63.30 44.94 3.93
N LYS A 5 64.29 44.58 4.74
CA LYS A 5 64.70 43.19 4.98
C LYS A 5 63.70 42.60 5.99
N MET A 6 62.84 41.74 5.58
CA MET A 6 62.06 40.90 6.50
C MET A 6 62.98 39.82 7.10
N SER A 7 63.06 39.77 8.43
CA SER A 7 63.89 38.82 9.15
C SER A 7 63.29 37.40 9.12
N GLY A 8 64.14 36.39 8.89
CA GLY A 8 63.74 34.98 8.75
C GLY A 8 62.98 34.35 9.94
N ARG A 9 62.82 35.12 11.01
CA ARG A 9 62.01 34.68 12.18
C ARG A 9 60.49 34.85 11.99
N LEU A 10 60.03 35.74 11.11
CA LEU A 10 58.60 35.90 10.83
C LEU A 10 58.05 34.81 9.88
N ILE A 11 58.91 34.26 8.99
CA ILE A 11 58.53 33.21 8.05
C ILE A 11 58.39 31.88 8.77
N ALA A 12 59.22 31.61 9.77
CA ALA A 12 59.10 30.38 10.61
C ALA A 12 57.86 30.37 11.50
N ALA A 13 57.43 31.56 12.00
CA ALA A 13 56.20 31.68 12.80
C ALA A 13 54.93 31.54 11.94
N LEU A 14 54.94 31.97 10.68
CA LEU A 14 53.80 31.81 9.77
C LEU A 14 53.65 30.38 9.26
N LEU A 15 54.74 29.64 9.06
CA LEU A 15 54.72 28.23 8.67
C LEU A 15 54.30 27.31 9.81
N ILE A 16 54.62 27.64 11.06
CA ILE A 16 54.17 26.85 12.24
C ILE A 16 52.67 27.11 12.49
N PHE A 17 52.12 28.29 12.19
CA PHE A 17 50.68 28.55 12.33
C PHE A 17 49.86 27.89 11.22
N CYS A 18 50.41 27.66 10.03
CA CYS A 18 49.71 26.90 8.97
C CYS A 18 49.75 25.38 9.19
N PHE A 19 50.71 24.84 9.96
CA PHE A 19 50.77 23.42 10.25
C PHE A 19 49.97 23.01 11.50
N ALA A 20 49.57 23.96 12.35
CA ALA A 20 48.78 23.68 13.54
C ALA A 20 47.26 23.62 13.29
N PHE A 21 46.75 24.01 12.08
CA PHE A 21 45.33 23.99 11.73
C PHE A 21 44.93 22.89 10.75
N SER A 22 45.84 21.97 10.42
CA SER A 22 45.49 20.72 9.74
C SER A 22 45.35 19.57 10.73
N CYS A 23 44.77 19.80 11.91
CA CYS A 23 44.07 18.72 12.60
C CYS A 23 42.85 18.39 11.76
N VAL A 24 43.01 17.38 10.92
CA VAL A 24 41.93 16.61 10.31
C VAL A 24 40.96 16.26 11.45
N TYR A 25 39.84 16.94 11.51
CA TYR A 25 38.66 16.39 12.17
C TYR A 25 38.32 15.13 11.34
N ALA A 26 38.89 13.98 11.73
CA ALA A 26 38.26 12.73 11.41
C ALA A 26 36.88 12.79 12.06
N PRO A 27 35.77 12.73 11.32
CA PRO A 27 34.49 12.59 11.96
C PRO A 27 34.60 11.39 12.88
N ALA A 28 34.25 11.56 14.16
CA ALA A 28 34.12 10.43 15.06
C ALA A 28 33.14 9.47 14.38
N VAL A 29 33.60 8.28 14.01
CA VAL A 29 32.72 7.21 13.55
C VAL A 29 31.77 6.97 14.70
N GLN A 30 30.55 7.47 14.57
CA GLN A 30 29.50 7.24 15.55
C GLN A 30 29.27 5.74 15.56
N ALA A 31 29.34 5.10 16.70
CA ALA A 31 29.13 3.66 16.82
C ALA A 31 27.74 3.34 16.23
N ALA A 32 27.68 2.36 15.33
CA ALA A 32 26.44 1.94 14.70
C ALA A 32 25.39 1.62 15.79
N THR A 33 24.21 2.20 15.68
CA THR A 33 23.12 1.90 16.59
C THR A 33 22.42 0.64 16.12
N THR A 34 22.32 -0.37 16.98
CA THR A 34 21.63 -1.62 16.67
C THR A 34 20.13 -1.46 16.99
N TRP A 35 19.30 -1.78 16.04
CA TRP A 35 17.84 -1.71 16.16
C TRP A 35 17.22 -3.08 16.05
N GLY A 36 16.09 -3.29 16.77
CA GLY A 36 15.21 -4.44 16.61
C GLY A 36 13.81 -3.98 16.18
N ILE A 37 13.29 -4.53 15.08
CA ILE A 37 11.94 -4.23 14.61
C ILE A 37 11.03 -5.40 14.98
N ILE A 38 9.92 -5.08 15.65
CA ILE A 38 8.79 -5.97 15.82
C ILE A 38 7.87 -5.77 14.62
N GLN A 39 7.64 -6.85 13.86
CA GLN A 39 6.66 -6.87 12.78
C GLN A 39 5.90 -8.19 12.83
N THR A 40 4.65 -8.14 13.30
CA THR A 40 3.79 -9.32 13.39
C THR A 40 2.68 -9.25 12.33
N ASN A 41 1.85 -10.30 12.28
CA ASN A 41 0.65 -10.34 11.42
C ASN A 41 -0.49 -9.39 11.88
N GLY A 42 -0.22 -8.51 12.84
CA GLY A 42 -1.19 -7.56 13.40
C GLY A 42 -2.18 -8.17 14.41
N VAL A 43 -2.16 -9.49 14.60
CA VAL A 43 -3.11 -10.21 15.47
C VAL A 43 -2.47 -10.59 16.81
N THR A 44 -1.24 -11.16 16.75
CA THR A 44 -0.55 -11.64 17.96
C THR A 44 0.59 -10.68 18.30
N PRO A 45 0.50 -9.92 19.41
CA PRO A 45 1.55 -9.00 19.80
C PRO A 45 2.78 -9.73 20.35
N THR A 46 3.96 -9.18 20.03
CA THR A 46 5.22 -9.53 20.71
C THR A 46 5.23 -8.94 22.12
N LEU A 47 5.65 -9.75 23.08
CA LEU A 47 5.71 -9.33 24.49
C LEU A 47 7.09 -8.76 24.81
N ILE A 48 7.09 -7.56 25.40
CA ILE A 48 8.27 -6.95 25.98
C ILE A 48 8.24 -7.20 27.48
N ARG A 49 9.32 -7.76 28.03
CA ARG A 49 9.38 -8.20 29.43
C ARG A 49 10.41 -7.38 30.23
N SER A 50 10.26 -7.34 31.55
CA SER A 50 11.20 -6.66 32.46
C SER A 50 12.51 -7.42 32.68
N SER A 51 12.55 -8.72 32.37
CA SER A 51 13.74 -9.58 32.33
C SER A 51 13.48 -10.76 31.40
N PRO A 52 14.53 -11.48 30.91
CA PRO A 52 14.37 -12.64 30.07
C PRO A 52 13.42 -13.68 30.69
N VAL A 53 12.71 -14.41 29.83
CA VAL A 53 11.82 -15.57 30.13
C VAL A 53 10.66 -15.25 31.09
N ASN A 54 10.94 -14.99 32.36
CA ASN A 54 9.93 -14.90 33.43
C ASN A 54 9.65 -13.47 33.90
N GLY A 55 10.24 -12.46 33.27
CA GLY A 55 9.96 -11.05 33.60
C GLY A 55 8.50 -10.68 33.38
N SER A 56 8.00 -9.75 34.20
CA SER A 56 6.66 -9.19 33.99
C SER A 56 6.57 -8.53 32.61
N ILE A 57 5.38 -8.63 32.00
CA ILE A 57 5.11 -7.99 30.72
C ILE A 57 5.02 -6.47 30.95
N ILE A 58 5.89 -5.71 30.28
CA ILE A 58 5.92 -4.25 30.34
C ILE A 58 5.40 -3.60 29.04
N GLY A 59 5.24 -4.40 27.97
CA GLY A 59 4.72 -3.95 26.68
C GLY A 59 4.17 -5.10 25.83
N ARG A 60 3.29 -4.73 24.89
CA ARG A 60 2.69 -5.61 23.87
C ARG A 60 2.64 -4.85 22.57
N GLU A 61 3.45 -5.26 21.60
CA GLU A 61 3.59 -4.55 20.32
C GLU A 61 3.36 -5.48 19.14
N THR A 62 2.62 -5.00 18.17
CA THR A 62 2.44 -5.66 16.86
C THR A 62 3.35 -5.06 15.79
N SER A 63 3.80 -3.82 16.02
CA SER A 63 4.79 -3.10 15.21
C SER A 63 5.49 -2.09 16.11
N ALA A 64 6.82 -2.21 16.23
CA ALA A 64 7.64 -1.25 16.98
C ALA A 64 9.10 -1.31 16.52
N LYS A 65 9.78 -0.15 16.56
CA LYS A 65 11.23 -0.04 16.40
C LYS A 65 11.85 0.19 17.78
N LEU A 66 12.75 -0.68 18.20
CA LEU A 66 13.35 -0.69 19.52
C LEU A 66 14.87 -0.60 19.41
N GLU A 67 15.50 0.34 20.11
CA GLU A 67 16.95 0.39 20.22
C GLU A 67 17.45 -0.80 21.03
N ILE A 68 18.37 -1.61 20.46
CA ILE A 68 19.03 -2.71 21.15
C ILE A 68 20.26 -2.17 21.88
N ILE A 69 20.27 -2.29 23.19
CA ILE A 69 21.34 -1.82 24.07
C ILE A 69 22.15 -2.95 24.69
N GLY A 70 21.89 -4.20 24.29
CA GLY A 70 22.61 -5.38 24.74
C GLY A 70 21.83 -6.66 24.50
N SER A 71 22.38 -7.78 24.99
CA SER A 71 21.69 -9.08 24.93
C SER A 71 22.04 -9.94 26.15
N GLU A 72 21.14 -10.88 26.49
CA GLU A 72 21.31 -11.84 27.57
C GLU A 72 20.79 -13.22 27.11
N GLN A 73 21.43 -14.29 27.57
CA GLN A 73 20.98 -15.65 27.32
C GLN A 73 19.83 -16.02 28.27
N GLY A 74 18.69 -16.38 27.72
CA GLY A 74 17.55 -16.86 28.52
C GLY A 74 17.72 -18.30 28.98
N SER A 75 17.07 -18.64 30.10
CA SER A 75 17.02 -20.03 30.60
C SER A 75 16.16 -20.95 29.70
N ASP A 76 15.45 -20.38 28.74
CA ASP A 76 14.66 -21.06 27.68
C ASP A 76 15.49 -21.44 26.46
N GLY A 77 16.81 -21.15 26.48
CA GLY A 77 17.74 -21.44 25.39
C GLY A 77 17.76 -20.40 24.27
N TYR A 78 16.94 -19.35 24.37
CA TYR A 78 16.95 -18.25 23.39
C TYR A 78 17.82 -17.10 23.86
N GLU A 79 18.40 -16.37 22.91
CA GLU A 79 18.98 -15.06 23.15
C GLU A 79 17.85 -14.03 23.30
N TRP A 80 17.94 -13.18 24.33
CA TRP A 80 17.01 -12.09 24.57
C TRP A 80 17.74 -10.76 24.36
N LYS A 81 17.19 -9.91 23.50
CA LYS A 81 17.71 -8.57 23.28
C LYS A 81 17.20 -7.62 24.34
N LYS A 82 18.16 -6.92 24.97
CA LYS A 82 17.90 -5.84 25.89
C LYS A 82 17.63 -4.58 25.09
N VAL A 83 16.44 -3.99 25.28
CA VAL A 83 15.94 -2.89 24.45
C VAL A 83 15.56 -1.68 25.30
N ASN A 84 15.63 -0.50 24.69
CA ASN A 84 15.04 0.71 25.25
C ASN A 84 13.57 0.78 24.82
N TYR A 85 12.66 0.60 25.78
CA TYR A 85 11.21 0.66 25.55
C TYR A 85 10.61 1.81 26.34
N ASN A 86 10.28 2.90 25.67
CA ASN A 86 9.71 4.11 26.29
C ASN A 86 10.53 4.63 27.48
N GLY A 87 11.87 4.65 27.34
CA GLY A 87 12.80 5.08 28.39
C GLY A 87 13.02 4.05 29.51
N ARG A 88 12.53 2.82 29.35
CA ARG A 88 12.73 1.70 30.29
C ARG A 88 13.48 0.57 29.60
N ILE A 89 14.24 -0.17 30.39
CA ILE A 89 14.87 -1.39 29.90
C ILE A 89 13.80 -2.48 29.78
N GLY A 90 13.69 -3.03 28.57
CA GLY A 90 12.87 -4.19 28.26
C GLY A 90 13.69 -5.33 27.66
N TYR A 91 13.09 -6.50 27.56
CA TYR A 91 13.68 -7.68 26.94
C TYR A 91 12.71 -8.31 25.95
N VAL A 92 13.20 -8.58 24.75
CA VAL A 92 12.47 -9.25 23.68
C VAL A 92 13.32 -10.40 23.14
N ARG A 93 12.71 -11.55 22.91
CA ARG A 93 13.40 -12.71 22.36
C ARG A 93 13.88 -12.40 20.95
N SER A 94 15.14 -12.75 20.64
CA SER A 94 15.80 -12.34 19.39
C SER A 94 15.11 -12.83 18.12
N ASP A 95 14.50 -14.01 18.15
CA ASP A 95 13.77 -14.59 17.02
C ASP A 95 12.41 -13.89 16.71
N LEU A 96 11.98 -12.96 17.58
CA LEU A 96 10.80 -12.12 17.38
C LEU A 96 11.16 -10.71 16.87
N LEU A 97 12.44 -10.46 16.60
CA LEU A 97 12.96 -9.19 16.13
C LEU A 97 13.68 -9.35 14.79
N ILE A 98 13.44 -8.42 13.88
CA ILE A 98 14.34 -8.17 12.77
C ILE A 98 15.42 -7.24 13.30
N ILE A 99 16.65 -7.75 13.42
CA ILE A 99 17.76 -7.01 14.00
C ILE A 99 18.64 -6.46 12.89
N TYR A 100 18.99 -5.17 12.98
CA TYR A 100 19.90 -4.53 12.05
C TYR A 100 20.80 -3.51 12.74
N GLU A 101 21.97 -3.32 12.17
CA GLU A 101 22.89 -2.24 12.54
C GLU A 101 22.63 -1.07 11.59
N GLU A 102 22.32 0.09 12.15
CA GLU A 102 22.24 1.33 11.39
C GLU A 102 23.68 1.77 11.10
N ALA A 103 24.29 1.14 10.09
CA ALA A 103 25.58 1.56 9.57
C ALA A 103 25.35 2.83 8.76
N ASP A 104 25.96 3.92 9.19
CA ASP A 104 26.05 5.14 8.38
C ASP A 104 27.07 4.91 7.26
N ASP A 105 26.65 4.26 6.17
CA ASP A 105 27.49 4.09 5.00
C ASP A 105 27.47 5.31 4.06
N GLY A 106 26.87 6.42 4.48
CA GLY A 106 26.73 7.67 3.73
C GLY A 106 26.00 7.51 2.39
N THR A 107 26.05 6.31 1.81
CA THR A 107 25.40 5.97 0.53
C THR A 107 23.92 5.76 0.71
N PHE A 108 23.50 4.99 1.71
CA PHE A 108 22.10 4.77 2.02
C PHE A 108 21.40 6.04 2.52
N GLU A 109 22.05 6.80 3.41
CA GLU A 109 21.50 8.09 3.87
C GLU A 109 21.35 9.09 2.71
N SER A 110 22.26 9.08 1.73
CA SER A 110 22.12 9.87 0.50
C SER A 110 20.91 9.43 -0.32
N GLN A 111 20.63 8.13 -0.42
CA GLN A 111 19.42 7.62 -1.09
C GLN A 111 18.17 8.01 -0.29
N LEU A 112 18.18 7.81 1.03
CA LEU A 112 17.05 8.08 1.93
C LEU A 112 16.64 9.55 1.89
N SER A 113 17.61 10.48 1.79
CA SER A 113 17.35 11.92 1.70
C SER A 113 16.55 12.35 0.47
N GLN A 114 16.42 11.49 -0.55
CA GLN A 114 15.60 11.73 -1.74
C GLN A 114 14.11 11.43 -1.51
N PHE A 115 13.77 10.78 -0.40
CA PHE A 115 12.40 10.40 -0.05
C PHE A 115 11.81 11.30 1.02
N PRO A 116 10.50 11.54 1.00
CA PRO A 116 9.80 12.15 2.15
C PRO A 116 9.98 11.30 3.42
N GLU A 117 10.00 11.96 4.58
CA GLU A 117 10.20 11.30 5.89
C GLU A 117 9.26 10.11 6.13
N SER A 118 8.03 10.18 5.60
CA SER A 118 7.04 9.10 5.75
C SER A 118 7.40 7.78 5.05
N TYR A 119 8.47 7.74 4.22
CA TYR A 119 9.01 6.53 3.61
C TYR A 119 10.17 5.92 4.42
N HIS A 120 10.80 6.71 5.29
CA HIS A 120 12.11 6.39 5.88
C HIS A 120 12.11 5.09 6.69
N ASP A 121 11.10 4.85 7.54
CA ASP A 121 11.05 3.66 8.40
C ASP A 121 10.99 2.36 7.57
N GLY A 122 10.18 2.35 6.51
CA GLY A 122 10.09 1.22 5.60
C GLY A 122 11.39 0.98 4.84
N LEU A 123 12.04 2.05 4.36
CA LEU A 123 13.31 1.97 3.64
C LEU A 123 14.46 1.53 4.55
N ARG A 124 14.54 2.02 5.79
CA ARG A 124 15.52 1.56 6.77
C ARG A 124 15.36 0.08 7.09
N THR A 125 14.11 -0.37 7.23
CA THR A 125 13.82 -1.80 7.43
C THR A 125 14.30 -2.63 6.25
N LEU A 126 13.99 -2.22 5.02
CA LEU A 126 14.43 -2.94 3.83
C LEU A 126 15.96 -2.95 3.68
N HIS A 127 16.63 -1.80 3.90
CA HIS A 127 18.08 -1.73 3.84
C HIS A 127 18.76 -2.64 4.87
N SER A 128 18.19 -2.75 6.07
CA SER A 128 18.73 -3.64 7.10
C SER A 128 18.66 -5.12 6.71
N LEU A 129 17.60 -5.51 5.99
CA LEU A 129 17.44 -6.88 5.49
C LEU A 129 18.24 -7.15 4.21
N HIS A 130 18.41 -6.11 3.41
CA HIS A 130 19.01 -6.16 2.08
C HIS A 130 20.02 -5.02 1.89
N PRO A 131 21.18 -5.03 2.55
CA PRO A 131 22.14 -3.93 2.49
C PRO A 131 22.74 -3.71 1.08
N ASN A 132 22.61 -4.70 0.20
CA ASN A 132 23.07 -4.63 -1.20
C ASN A 132 22.02 -4.01 -2.15
N TRP A 133 20.83 -3.65 -1.65
CA TRP A 133 19.82 -3.02 -2.48
C TRP A 133 20.05 -1.52 -2.64
N THR A 134 19.65 -1.00 -3.79
CA THR A 134 19.65 0.43 -4.07
C THR A 134 18.20 0.93 -4.08
N PHE A 135 17.95 2.03 -3.37
CA PHE A 135 16.62 2.67 -3.31
C PHE A 135 16.66 3.96 -4.12
N GLN A 136 15.83 4.02 -5.14
CA GLN A 136 15.73 5.17 -6.04
C GLN A 136 14.35 5.80 -5.90
N ALA A 137 14.30 7.06 -5.46
CA ALA A 137 13.06 7.85 -5.47
C ALA A 137 12.71 8.21 -6.93
N ASP A 138 11.51 7.85 -7.35
CA ASP A 138 10.97 8.25 -8.65
C ASP A 138 9.87 9.29 -8.45
N ASN A 139 10.25 10.57 -8.59
CA ASN A 139 9.38 11.70 -8.34
C ASN A 139 8.38 11.87 -9.49
N LEU A 140 7.12 11.53 -9.24
CA LEU A 140 6.05 11.61 -10.23
C LEU A 140 5.56 13.05 -10.42
N SER A 141 5.10 13.36 -11.63
CA SER A 141 4.58 14.69 -11.98
C SER A 141 3.19 14.97 -11.39
N MET A 142 2.46 13.94 -10.94
CA MET A 142 1.10 14.05 -10.39
C MET A 142 1.09 13.95 -8.86
N THR A 143 0.03 14.49 -8.25
CA THR A 143 -0.26 14.31 -6.82
C THR A 143 -0.84 12.93 -6.55
N PHE A 144 -0.73 12.46 -5.30
CA PHE A 144 -1.40 11.21 -4.88
C PHE A 144 -2.92 11.28 -5.08
N ALA A 145 -3.52 12.44 -4.82
CA ALA A 145 -4.97 12.65 -5.00
C ALA A 145 -5.39 12.56 -6.47
N GLU A 146 -4.60 13.12 -7.40
CA GLU A 146 -4.85 13.00 -8.85
C GLU A 146 -4.70 11.54 -9.31
N ALA A 147 -3.67 10.82 -8.85
CA ALA A 147 -3.49 9.41 -9.16
C ALA A 147 -4.66 8.56 -8.67
N LEU A 148 -5.09 8.78 -7.43
CA LEU A 148 -6.24 8.08 -6.85
C LEU A 148 -7.53 8.39 -7.62
N ALA A 149 -7.78 9.65 -7.97
CA ALA A 149 -8.94 10.05 -8.76
C ALA A 149 -8.93 9.37 -10.14
N GLY A 150 -7.78 9.31 -10.82
CA GLY A 150 -7.62 8.64 -12.11
C GLY A 150 -7.89 7.15 -12.05
N GLN A 151 -7.46 6.47 -10.98
CA GLN A 151 -7.72 5.05 -10.79
C GLN A 151 -9.18 4.74 -10.40
N THR A 152 -9.90 5.70 -9.79
CA THR A 152 -11.30 5.56 -9.37
C THR A 152 -12.31 6.16 -10.36
N GLY A 153 -11.87 7.02 -11.28
CA GLY A 153 -12.73 7.74 -12.22
C GLY A 153 -13.45 6.87 -13.26
N ASN A 154 -12.94 5.68 -13.53
CA ASN A 154 -13.56 4.70 -14.41
C ASN A 154 -13.93 3.46 -13.60
N TRP A 155 -15.23 3.20 -13.46
CA TRP A 155 -15.75 2.08 -12.67
C TRP A 155 -15.25 0.68 -13.08
N LYS A 156 -14.52 0.53 -14.17
CA LYS A 156 -13.89 -0.72 -14.63
C LYS A 156 -12.36 -0.72 -14.51
N THR A 157 -11.74 0.34 -14.04
CA THR A 157 -10.28 0.49 -14.09
C THR A 157 -9.58 -0.45 -13.14
N LYS A 158 -10.01 -0.51 -11.87
CA LYS A 158 -9.46 -1.43 -10.87
C LYS A 158 -10.55 -2.31 -10.29
N LEU A 159 -10.28 -3.60 -10.25
CA LEU A 159 -11.24 -4.65 -9.91
C LEU A 159 -10.78 -5.49 -8.72
N VAL A 160 -11.75 -6.02 -7.99
CA VAL A 160 -11.60 -7.07 -6.98
C VAL A 160 -12.54 -8.24 -7.30
N PRO A 161 -12.22 -9.48 -6.91
CA PRO A 161 -13.15 -10.60 -7.03
C PRO A 161 -14.43 -10.36 -6.24
N GLY A 162 -15.58 -10.71 -6.82
CA GLY A 162 -16.90 -10.47 -6.21
C GLY A 162 -17.14 -11.18 -4.87
N TYR A 163 -16.34 -12.17 -4.52
CA TYR A 163 -16.41 -12.86 -3.23
C TYR A 163 -15.70 -12.13 -2.08
N TYR A 164 -14.95 -11.05 -2.36
CA TYR A 164 -14.36 -10.22 -1.30
C TYR A 164 -15.44 -9.51 -0.49
N SER A 165 -15.08 -9.07 0.72
CA SER A 165 -16.02 -8.33 1.59
C SER A 165 -16.47 -7.02 0.95
N ASN A 166 -17.62 -6.50 1.40
CA ASN A 166 -18.25 -5.32 0.82
C ASN A 166 -17.36 -4.07 0.90
N SER A 167 -16.52 -3.96 1.93
CA SER A 167 -15.54 -2.86 2.08
C SER A 167 -14.52 -2.76 0.93
N PHE A 168 -14.29 -3.87 0.21
CA PHE A 168 -13.40 -3.90 -0.95
C PHE A 168 -14.06 -3.44 -2.25
N LYS A 169 -15.40 -3.32 -2.28
CA LYS A 169 -16.19 -3.11 -3.48
C LYS A 169 -16.73 -1.68 -3.54
N SER A 170 -16.69 -1.07 -4.71
CA SER A 170 -17.16 0.29 -4.92
C SER A 170 -18.69 0.39 -4.88
N LEU A 171 -19.21 1.40 -4.21
CA LEU A 171 -20.63 1.77 -4.23
C LEU A 171 -20.94 2.91 -5.22
N ALA A 172 -19.94 3.32 -6.02
CA ALA A 172 -20.09 4.38 -6.99
C ALA A 172 -21.11 4.04 -8.08
N ASN A 173 -21.67 5.08 -8.68
CA ASN A 173 -22.60 4.93 -9.81
C ASN A 173 -21.95 4.12 -10.94
N GLY A 174 -22.69 3.15 -11.48
CA GLY A 174 -22.21 2.21 -12.49
C GLY A 174 -21.42 1.01 -11.94
N ALA A 175 -20.88 1.07 -10.71
CA ALA A 175 -20.27 -0.06 -10.03
C ALA A 175 -21.29 -0.85 -9.20
N TYR A 176 -22.21 -0.16 -8.57
CA TYR A 176 -23.24 -0.72 -7.70
C TYR A 176 -24.64 -0.28 -8.18
N ASN A 177 -25.57 -1.21 -8.22
CA ASN A 177 -26.98 -0.94 -8.48
C ASN A 177 -27.72 -0.80 -7.15
N TRP A 178 -28.08 0.42 -6.80
CA TRP A 178 -28.75 0.75 -5.55
C TRP A 178 -30.18 0.21 -5.47
N ASP A 179 -30.87 0.06 -6.63
CA ASP A 179 -32.25 -0.44 -6.67
C ASP A 179 -32.32 -1.94 -6.38
N SER A 180 -31.37 -2.71 -6.90
CA SER A 180 -31.30 -4.15 -6.71
C SER A 180 -30.42 -4.57 -5.52
N GLY A 181 -29.61 -3.68 -4.97
CA GLY A 181 -28.65 -3.97 -3.91
C GLY A 181 -27.48 -4.86 -4.35
N THR A 182 -27.09 -4.80 -5.65
CA THR A 182 -26.08 -5.71 -6.23
C THR A 182 -24.96 -4.94 -6.93
N TRP A 183 -23.76 -5.53 -6.96
CA TRP A 183 -22.63 -5.00 -7.73
C TRP A 183 -22.73 -5.42 -9.19
N ASN A 184 -22.43 -4.48 -10.09
CA ASN A 184 -22.28 -4.77 -11.50
C ASN A 184 -20.98 -5.55 -11.70
N THR A 185 -21.10 -6.75 -12.25
CA THR A 185 -19.96 -7.65 -12.51
C THR A 185 -19.39 -7.45 -13.90
N THR A 186 -18.09 -7.68 -14.02
CA THR A 186 -17.39 -7.91 -15.29
C THR A 186 -17.24 -9.41 -15.53
N SER A 187 -16.57 -9.81 -16.62
CA SER A 187 -16.26 -11.21 -16.90
C SER A 187 -15.58 -11.88 -15.68
N GLY A 188 -15.98 -13.10 -15.33
CA GLY A 188 -15.36 -13.87 -14.26
C GLY A 188 -15.74 -13.45 -12.83
N ASN A 189 -16.87 -12.79 -12.62
CA ASN A 189 -17.36 -12.33 -11.32
C ASN A 189 -16.42 -11.31 -10.62
N TRP A 190 -15.81 -10.44 -11.39
CA TRP A 190 -15.05 -9.30 -10.88
C TRP A 190 -15.94 -8.07 -10.75
N VAL A 191 -15.69 -7.26 -9.74
CA VAL A 191 -16.41 -6.00 -9.45
C VAL A 191 -15.42 -4.86 -9.25
N THR A 192 -15.88 -3.62 -9.39
CA THR A 192 -15.04 -2.43 -9.20
C THR A 192 -14.55 -2.35 -7.76
N ALA A 193 -13.25 -2.13 -7.58
CA ALA A 193 -12.61 -1.91 -6.29
C ALA A 193 -13.08 -0.61 -5.64
N SER A 194 -13.21 -0.58 -4.32
CA SER A 194 -13.50 0.65 -3.58
C SER A 194 -12.31 1.63 -3.64
N ARG A 195 -12.59 2.91 -3.45
CA ARG A 195 -11.58 3.97 -3.41
C ARG A 195 -10.53 3.70 -2.33
N GLU A 196 -10.97 3.18 -1.19
CA GLU A 196 -10.12 2.84 -0.04
C GLU A 196 -9.12 1.74 -0.37
N VAL A 197 -9.58 0.70 -1.04
CA VAL A 197 -8.70 -0.39 -1.51
C VAL A 197 -7.72 0.12 -2.55
N ILE A 198 -8.19 0.94 -3.50
CA ILE A 198 -7.30 1.53 -4.50
C ILE A 198 -6.25 2.42 -3.83
N ALA A 199 -6.64 3.27 -2.87
CA ALA A 199 -5.72 4.12 -2.13
C ALA A 199 -4.65 3.30 -1.39
N TYR A 200 -5.04 2.20 -0.73
CA TYR A 200 -4.11 1.32 -0.03
C TYR A 200 -3.07 0.71 -0.97
N TYR A 201 -3.49 0.16 -2.12
CA TYR A 201 -2.58 -0.48 -3.07
C TYR A 201 -1.79 0.51 -3.92
N LEU A 202 -2.31 1.72 -4.12
CA LEU A 202 -1.62 2.81 -4.81
C LEU A 202 -0.54 3.47 -3.93
N ASP A 203 -0.65 3.40 -2.60
CA ASP A 203 0.32 4.01 -1.69
C ASP A 203 1.57 3.13 -1.55
N PRO A 204 2.73 3.55 -2.09
CA PRO A 204 3.93 2.72 -2.08
C PRO A 204 4.41 2.37 -0.67
N ARG A 205 4.13 3.24 0.33
CA ARG A 205 4.59 3.06 1.72
C ARG A 205 4.02 1.82 2.39
N ASN A 206 2.83 1.37 1.96
CA ASN A 206 2.20 0.14 2.46
C ASN A 206 2.96 -1.14 2.06
N PHE A 207 3.89 -1.03 1.11
CA PHE A 207 4.59 -2.15 0.51
C PHE A 207 6.11 -2.10 0.69
N LEU A 208 6.62 -1.17 1.51
CA LEU A 208 8.04 -1.08 1.86
C LEU A 208 8.40 -2.12 2.94
N ASN A 209 8.23 -3.40 2.62
CA ASN A 209 8.54 -4.54 3.47
C ASN A 209 9.08 -5.70 2.63
N ASP A 210 9.75 -6.68 3.28
CA ASP A 210 10.43 -7.79 2.60
C ASP A 210 9.53 -8.63 1.67
N ASN A 211 8.24 -8.74 1.95
CA ASN A 211 7.33 -9.53 1.12
C ASN A 211 6.88 -8.81 -0.14
N SER A 212 6.72 -7.49 -0.09
CA SER A 212 5.97 -6.70 -1.06
C SER A 212 6.82 -5.74 -1.88
N ALA A 213 8.02 -5.37 -1.40
CA ALA A 213 8.88 -4.37 -2.03
C ALA A 213 9.35 -4.76 -3.44
N TYR A 214 9.36 -6.03 -3.76
CA TYR A 214 9.78 -6.54 -5.07
C TYR A 214 8.90 -6.05 -6.24
N GLN A 215 7.69 -5.53 -5.97
CA GLN A 215 6.90 -4.88 -7.02
C GLN A 215 7.56 -3.60 -7.56
N PHE A 216 8.49 -3.01 -6.80
CA PHE A 216 9.28 -1.84 -7.18
C PHE A 216 10.63 -2.21 -7.79
N ALA A 217 10.97 -3.51 -7.88
CA ALA A 217 12.23 -3.93 -8.47
C ALA A 217 12.30 -3.51 -9.95
N GLU A 218 13.36 -2.78 -10.30
CA GLU A 218 13.59 -2.32 -11.66
C GLU A 218 13.82 -3.51 -12.59
N GLN A 219 13.06 -3.54 -13.66
CA GLN A 219 13.10 -4.62 -14.65
C GLN A 219 14.00 -4.29 -15.84
N SER A 220 14.53 -3.09 -15.93
CA SER A 220 15.48 -2.70 -16.97
C SER A 220 16.86 -3.31 -16.73
N TYR A 221 17.53 -3.73 -17.81
CA TYR A 221 18.91 -4.21 -17.75
C TYR A 221 19.87 -3.05 -17.61
N ARG A 222 20.75 -3.13 -16.61
CA ARG A 222 21.88 -2.21 -16.39
C ARG A 222 23.20 -2.97 -16.50
N PRO A 223 23.95 -2.83 -17.59
CA PRO A 223 25.26 -3.46 -17.73
C PRO A 223 26.18 -3.13 -16.55
N GLY A 224 26.85 -4.17 -16.03
CA GLY A 224 27.74 -4.03 -14.86
C GLY A 224 27.05 -4.08 -13.49
N VAL A 225 25.73 -3.88 -13.41
CA VAL A 225 24.95 -4.07 -12.18
C VAL A 225 24.44 -5.52 -12.09
N GLN A 226 23.75 -5.97 -13.13
CA GLN A 226 23.33 -7.37 -13.22
C GLN A 226 24.41 -8.16 -13.97
N THR A 227 25.04 -9.08 -13.25
CA THR A 227 26.17 -9.88 -13.74
C THR A 227 25.78 -11.35 -13.94
N GLU A 228 26.57 -12.09 -14.71
CA GLU A 228 26.37 -13.54 -14.87
C GLU A 228 26.48 -14.28 -13.53
N ASP A 229 27.37 -13.85 -12.62
CA ASP A 229 27.49 -14.48 -11.30
C ASP A 229 26.26 -14.22 -10.42
N GLY A 230 25.68 -13.01 -10.48
CA GLY A 230 24.39 -12.75 -9.84
C GLY A 230 23.27 -13.59 -10.45
N LEU A 231 23.27 -13.77 -11.78
CA LEU A 231 22.31 -14.64 -12.47
C LEU A 231 22.42 -16.11 -12.02
N LYS A 232 23.65 -16.62 -11.85
CA LYS A 232 23.90 -17.98 -11.31
C LYS A 232 23.28 -18.13 -9.91
N SER A 233 23.34 -17.09 -9.09
CA SER A 233 22.71 -17.12 -7.76
C SER A 233 21.19 -17.23 -7.87
N VAL A 234 20.55 -16.48 -8.75
CA VAL A 234 19.08 -16.55 -9.01
C VAL A 234 18.66 -17.94 -9.53
N CYS A 235 19.46 -18.53 -10.38
CA CYS A 235 19.16 -19.83 -11.01
C CYS A 235 19.48 -21.03 -10.11
N ARG A 236 20.19 -20.85 -9.00
CA ARG A 236 20.68 -21.93 -8.14
C ARG A 236 19.57 -22.90 -7.72
N GLY A 237 19.80 -24.20 -7.95
CA GLY A 237 18.85 -25.25 -7.61
C GLY A 237 17.64 -25.33 -8.53
N THR A 238 17.63 -24.61 -9.64
CA THR A 238 16.58 -24.71 -10.67
C THR A 238 17.12 -25.41 -11.93
N PHE A 239 16.26 -25.75 -12.87
CA PHE A 239 16.70 -26.33 -14.14
C PHE A 239 17.60 -25.40 -14.97
N LEU A 240 17.52 -24.08 -14.75
CA LEU A 240 18.39 -23.09 -15.40
C LEU A 240 19.83 -23.14 -14.93
N ASP A 241 20.09 -23.72 -13.74
CA ASP A 241 21.44 -23.96 -13.19
C ASP A 241 22.17 -25.06 -13.96
N ASN A 242 21.42 -25.93 -14.62
CA ASN A 242 21.98 -27.01 -15.43
C ASN A 242 22.17 -26.56 -16.88
N GLY A 243 23.17 -27.11 -17.56
CA GLY A 243 23.30 -26.99 -18.99
C GLY A 243 22.30 -27.88 -19.74
N PHE A 244 22.28 -27.79 -21.06
CA PHE A 244 21.52 -28.67 -21.95
C PHE A 244 22.44 -29.24 -23.06
N ALA A 245 22.02 -30.36 -23.66
CA ALA A 245 22.87 -31.15 -24.53
C ALA A 245 23.27 -30.46 -25.85
N ASP A 246 22.43 -29.55 -26.38
CA ASP A 246 22.71 -28.83 -27.62
C ASP A 246 23.71 -27.69 -27.39
N THR A 247 25.01 -28.01 -27.58
CA THR A 247 26.11 -27.04 -27.42
C THR A 247 26.21 -26.05 -28.56
N SER A 248 25.48 -26.23 -29.66
CA SER A 248 25.43 -25.27 -30.77
C SER A 248 24.63 -24.01 -30.37
N ASP A 249 23.72 -24.14 -29.40
CA ASP A 249 22.92 -23.06 -28.87
C ASP A 249 23.59 -22.51 -27.59
N TYR A 250 24.37 -21.43 -27.73
CA TYR A 250 25.10 -20.75 -26.62
C TYR A 250 25.96 -21.67 -25.74
N GLY A 251 26.56 -22.72 -26.34
CA GLY A 251 27.38 -23.68 -25.64
C GLY A 251 26.64 -24.56 -24.65
N GLY A 252 25.32 -24.71 -24.79
CA GLY A 252 24.46 -25.44 -23.87
C GLY A 252 24.19 -24.75 -22.53
N SER A 253 24.33 -23.41 -22.45
CA SER A 253 24.24 -22.65 -21.21
C SER A 253 23.04 -21.70 -21.19
N TYR A 254 22.12 -21.90 -20.27
CA TYR A 254 21.01 -20.96 -20.02
C TYR A 254 21.50 -19.58 -19.59
N TYR A 255 22.57 -19.49 -18.77
CA TYR A 255 23.12 -18.21 -18.33
C TYR A 255 23.54 -17.34 -19.52
N LYS A 256 24.28 -17.92 -20.50
CA LYS A 256 24.70 -17.20 -21.69
C LYS A 256 23.52 -16.74 -22.54
N ILE A 257 22.47 -17.57 -22.65
CA ILE A 257 21.25 -17.19 -23.38
C ILE A 257 20.56 -16.02 -22.64
N ILE A 258 20.41 -16.12 -21.34
CA ILE A 258 19.69 -15.11 -20.54
C ILE A 258 20.46 -13.78 -20.53
N MET A 259 21.80 -13.80 -20.40
CA MET A 259 22.58 -12.57 -20.53
C MET A 259 22.47 -11.96 -21.92
N ALA A 260 22.55 -12.77 -22.98
CA ALA A 260 22.33 -12.28 -24.36
C ALA A 260 20.90 -11.76 -24.58
N ALA A 261 19.92 -12.38 -23.94
CA ALA A 261 18.54 -11.90 -23.96
C ALA A 261 18.41 -10.53 -23.28
N ALA A 262 19.10 -10.32 -22.15
CA ALA A 262 19.14 -9.04 -21.45
C ALA A 262 19.78 -7.94 -22.32
N GLU A 263 20.94 -8.21 -22.92
CA GLU A 263 21.61 -7.29 -23.83
C GLU A 263 20.75 -6.90 -25.03
N GLN A 264 20.02 -7.85 -25.60
CA GLN A 264 19.22 -7.62 -26.80
C GLN A 264 17.83 -7.05 -26.54
N SER A 265 17.26 -7.28 -25.35
CA SER A 265 15.92 -6.84 -25.01
C SER A 265 15.89 -5.62 -24.09
N GLY A 266 16.95 -5.36 -23.34
CA GLY A 266 16.96 -4.37 -22.27
C GLY A 266 16.24 -4.84 -21.00
N LEU A 267 15.79 -6.10 -20.91
CA LEU A 267 15.18 -6.67 -19.72
C LEU A 267 16.23 -7.23 -18.77
N ASN A 268 16.11 -6.95 -17.48
CA ASN A 268 16.99 -7.42 -16.43
C ASN A 268 17.13 -8.97 -16.47
N PRO A 269 18.34 -9.54 -16.56
CA PRO A 269 18.55 -10.99 -16.67
C PRO A 269 18.00 -11.77 -15.47
N TYR A 270 17.97 -11.17 -14.29
CA TYR A 270 17.41 -11.80 -13.10
C TYR A 270 15.88 -11.91 -13.21
N VAL A 271 15.24 -10.88 -13.77
CA VAL A 271 13.80 -10.91 -14.06
C VAL A 271 13.49 -11.93 -15.15
N ILE A 272 14.30 -12.03 -16.21
CA ILE A 272 14.14 -13.07 -17.24
C ILE A 272 14.16 -14.47 -16.62
N ALA A 273 15.18 -14.76 -15.78
CA ALA A 273 15.28 -16.04 -15.09
C ALA A 273 14.08 -16.29 -14.16
N ALA A 274 13.71 -15.29 -13.36
CA ALA A 274 12.59 -15.37 -12.43
C ALA A 274 11.26 -15.66 -13.16
N LEU A 275 10.97 -14.97 -14.26
CA LEU A 275 9.79 -15.21 -15.07
C LEU A 275 9.78 -16.63 -15.64
N ILE A 276 10.90 -17.10 -16.17
CA ILE A 276 11.03 -18.47 -16.69
C ILE A 276 10.78 -19.49 -15.58
N ILE A 277 11.37 -19.31 -14.40
CA ILE A 277 11.17 -20.19 -13.24
C ILE A 277 9.69 -20.19 -12.79
N LEU A 278 9.04 -19.03 -12.79
CA LEU A 278 7.63 -18.91 -12.43
C LEU A 278 6.71 -19.63 -13.42
N GLU A 279 7.02 -19.53 -14.72
CA GLU A 279 6.19 -20.11 -15.80
C GLU A 279 6.43 -21.62 -16.01
N GLN A 280 7.66 -22.09 -15.80
CA GLN A 280 8.05 -23.46 -16.11
C GLN A 280 8.26 -24.33 -14.84
N GLY A 281 8.22 -23.71 -13.66
CA GLY A 281 8.55 -24.36 -12.39
C GLY A 281 10.06 -24.58 -12.20
N VAL A 282 10.44 -24.89 -10.95
CA VAL A 282 11.84 -25.09 -10.54
C VAL A 282 12.53 -26.20 -11.34
N ASN A 283 11.77 -27.25 -11.70
CA ASN A 283 12.31 -28.42 -12.40
C ASN A 283 12.26 -28.30 -13.93
N GLY A 284 11.60 -27.28 -14.51
CA GLY A 284 11.48 -27.09 -15.95
C GLY A 284 10.86 -28.27 -16.70
N SER A 285 9.84 -28.90 -16.14
CA SER A 285 9.25 -30.14 -16.66
C SER A 285 8.15 -29.93 -17.72
N SER A 286 7.88 -28.68 -18.09
CA SER A 286 6.82 -28.36 -19.05
C SER A 286 7.11 -28.91 -20.46
N ALA A 287 6.06 -29.46 -21.10
CA ALA A 287 6.12 -29.89 -22.49
C ALA A 287 6.48 -28.73 -23.47
N LEU A 288 6.16 -27.49 -23.12
CA LEU A 288 6.44 -26.29 -23.92
C LEU A 288 7.92 -25.94 -24.03
N ILE A 289 8.78 -26.47 -23.15
CA ILE A 289 10.22 -26.25 -23.19
C ILE A 289 11.04 -27.53 -23.42
N SER A 290 10.36 -28.67 -23.63
CA SER A 290 11.02 -29.97 -23.86
C SER A 290 11.69 -30.08 -25.23
N GLY A 291 11.23 -29.32 -26.22
CA GLY A 291 11.67 -29.42 -27.62
C GLY A 291 10.94 -30.50 -28.40
N GLN A 292 10.07 -31.33 -27.79
CA GLN A 292 9.36 -32.43 -28.43
C GLN A 292 8.44 -31.99 -29.60
N TYR A 293 8.07 -30.71 -29.65
CA TYR A 293 7.24 -30.15 -30.72
C TYR A 293 8.05 -29.38 -31.78
N GLY A 294 9.39 -29.44 -31.74
CA GLY A 294 10.30 -28.72 -32.63
C GLY A 294 10.32 -27.20 -32.39
N CYS A 295 9.82 -26.76 -31.24
CA CYS A 295 9.82 -25.36 -30.80
C CYS A 295 9.83 -25.28 -29.26
N TYR A 296 10.04 -24.07 -28.76
CA TYR A 296 10.14 -23.78 -27.32
C TYR A 296 9.32 -22.56 -26.95
N ASN A 297 8.72 -22.51 -25.74
CA ASN A 297 7.96 -21.39 -25.23
C ASN A 297 8.23 -21.21 -23.73
N PHE A 298 9.33 -20.53 -23.39
CA PHE A 298 9.79 -20.40 -22.02
C PHE A 298 8.92 -19.48 -21.16
N PHE A 299 8.09 -18.61 -21.78
CA PHE A 299 7.24 -17.65 -21.08
C PHE A 299 5.74 -17.98 -21.18
N ASN A 300 5.38 -19.15 -21.69
CA ASN A 300 3.99 -19.59 -21.88
C ASN A 300 3.13 -18.59 -22.70
N TYR A 301 3.73 -17.79 -23.58
CA TYR A 301 2.98 -16.87 -24.43
C TYR A 301 1.94 -17.61 -25.27
N GLY A 302 0.69 -17.10 -25.21
CA GLY A 302 -0.43 -17.67 -25.95
C GLY A 302 -0.90 -19.05 -25.45
N ALA A 303 -0.34 -19.57 -24.37
CA ALA A 303 -0.75 -20.84 -23.75
C ALA A 303 -2.05 -20.65 -22.95
N THR A 304 -3.19 -20.62 -23.64
CA THR A 304 -4.51 -20.30 -23.07
C THR A 304 -5.61 -21.24 -23.59
N GLY A 305 -6.79 -21.14 -22.99
CA GLY A 305 -7.96 -21.92 -23.42
C GLY A 305 -7.96 -23.37 -22.93
N SER A 306 -8.70 -24.24 -23.60
CA SER A 306 -8.84 -25.67 -23.25
C SER A 306 -7.65 -26.52 -23.70
N ASP A 307 -6.90 -26.08 -24.73
CA ASP A 307 -5.66 -26.70 -25.22
C ASP A 307 -4.48 -25.76 -25.00
N VAL A 308 -4.04 -25.66 -23.76
CA VAL A 308 -2.93 -24.79 -23.32
C VAL A 308 -1.62 -25.13 -24.04
N ILE A 309 -1.36 -26.43 -24.23
CA ILE A 309 -0.13 -26.87 -24.91
C ILE A 309 -0.18 -26.56 -26.40
N GLY A 310 -1.26 -26.92 -27.09
CA GLY A 310 -1.40 -26.67 -28.51
C GLY A 310 -1.36 -25.19 -28.87
N SER A 311 -2.04 -24.34 -28.12
CA SER A 311 -2.03 -22.88 -28.30
C SER A 311 -0.65 -22.26 -28.04
N GLY A 312 0.06 -22.73 -27.00
CA GLY A 312 1.44 -22.31 -26.69
C GLY A 312 2.43 -22.75 -27.76
N VAL A 313 2.29 -23.96 -28.31
CA VAL A 313 3.10 -24.47 -29.45
C VAL A 313 2.81 -23.67 -30.73
N ALA A 314 1.55 -23.37 -31.04
CA ALA A 314 1.18 -22.55 -32.17
C ALA A 314 1.83 -21.16 -32.10
N THR A 315 1.79 -20.54 -30.93
CA THR A 315 2.45 -19.25 -30.69
C THR A 315 3.96 -19.35 -30.93
N ALA A 316 4.64 -20.35 -30.33
CA ALA A 316 6.07 -20.54 -30.49
C ALA A 316 6.49 -20.73 -31.97
N ARG A 317 5.69 -21.46 -32.75
CA ARG A 317 5.93 -21.66 -34.20
C ARG A 317 5.76 -20.37 -34.98
N ASN A 318 4.70 -19.61 -34.71
CA ASN A 318 4.43 -18.33 -35.37
C ASN A 318 5.53 -17.29 -35.07
N GLU A 319 6.12 -17.30 -33.87
CA GLU A 319 7.22 -16.43 -33.45
C GLU A 319 8.60 -16.96 -33.92
N GLY A 320 8.67 -18.15 -34.55
CA GLY A 320 9.91 -18.76 -35.01
C GLY A 320 10.83 -19.25 -33.88
N TRP A 321 10.28 -19.58 -32.71
CA TRP A 321 11.03 -20.02 -31.54
C TRP A 321 11.44 -21.50 -31.63
N THR A 322 12.33 -21.82 -32.59
CA THR A 322 12.77 -23.19 -32.89
C THR A 322 13.97 -23.63 -32.03
N THR A 323 14.63 -22.71 -31.31
CA THR A 323 15.70 -23.00 -30.38
C THR A 323 15.39 -22.42 -28.99
N ARG A 324 16.12 -22.83 -27.96
CA ARG A 324 15.99 -22.26 -26.62
C ARG A 324 16.33 -20.77 -26.60
N SER A 325 17.42 -20.41 -27.29
CA SER A 325 17.82 -19.00 -27.41
C SER A 325 16.78 -18.16 -28.15
N ALA A 326 16.24 -18.65 -29.26
CA ALA A 326 15.19 -17.93 -29.98
C ALA A 326 13.98 -17.65 -29.10
N SER A 327 13.56 -18.63 -28.28
CA SER A 327 12.42 -18.48 -27.38
C SER A 327 12.71 -17.53 -26.21
N ILE A 328 13.86 -17.67 -25.56
CA ILE A 328 14.20 -16.83 -24.41
C ILE A 328 14.46 -15.39 -24.84
N ILE A 329 15.22 -15.16 -25.90
CA ILE A 329 15.49 -13.82 -26.44
C ILE A 329 14.21 -13.19 -27.01
N GLY A 330 13.46 -13.94 -27.80
CA GLY A 330 12.20 -13.46 -28.40
C GLY A 330 11.14 -13.11 -27.35
N GLY A 331 10.98 -13.96 -26.34
CA GLY A 331 10.07 -13.72 -25.24
C GLY A 331 10.47 -12.51 -24.37
N ALA A 332 11.76 -12.34 -24.09
CA ALA A 332 12.27 -11.17 -23.39
C ALA A 332 12.02 -9.87 -24.18
N LYS A 333 12.30 -9.87 -25.50
CA LYS A 333 12.01 -8.72 -26.38
C LYS A 333 10.52 -8.36 -26.38
N LYS A 334 9.64 -9.37 -26.40
CA LYS A 334 8.19 -9.16 -26.39
C LYS A 334 7.73 -8.53 -25.07
N ASN A 335 8.31 -8.94 -23.96
CA ASN A 335 8.05 -8.35 -22.65
C ASN A 335 8.50 -6.88 -22.61
N THR A 336 9.71 -6.59 -23.04
CA THR A 336 10.28 -5.23 -23.04
C THR A 336 9.49 -4.27 -23.94
N ALA A 337 9.13 -4.70 -25.15
CA ALA A 337 8.45 -3.86 -26.12
C ALA A 337 7.11 -3.32 -25.62
N ASN A 338 6.43 -4.09 -24.78
CA ASN A 338 5.11 -3.71 -24.28
C ASN A 338 5.17 -2.73 -23.10
N TYR A 339 6.17 -2.86 -22.19
CA TYR A 339 6.13 -2.11 -20.92
C TYR A 339 7.42 -1.33 -20.64
N ILE A 340 8.57 -1.97 -20.71
CA ILE A 340 9.85 -1.34 -20.32
C ILE A 340 10.20 -0.17 -21.24
N SER A 341 10.00 -0.34 -22.56
CA SER A 341 10.27 0.70 -23.57
C SER A 341 9.45 1.96 -23.41
N VAL A 342 8.31 1.86 -22.73
CA VAL A 342 7.42 2.99 -22.44
C VAL A 342 7.52 3.46 -20.98
N GLY A 343 8.61 3.09 -20.26
CA GLY A 343 8.91 3.55 -18.91
C GLY A 343 8.19 2.81 -17.78
N GLN A 344 7.37 1.81 -18.10
CA GLN A 344 6.69 0.95 -17.12
C GLN A 344 7.61 -0.20 -16.70
N ASP A 345 8.73 0.13 -16.09
CA ASP A 345 9.84 -0.77 -15.77
C ASP A 345 9.78 -1.38 -14.36
N THR A 346 8.62 -1.33 -13.72
CA THR A 346 8.32 -2.03 -12.46
C THR A 346 6.91 -2.63 -12.54
N TYR A 347 6.61 -3.66 -11.75
CA TYR A 347 5.24 -4.18 -11.70
C TYR A 347 4.24 -3.15 -11.21
N TYR A 348 4.68 -2.25 -10.32
CA TYR A 348 3.86 -1.13 -9.88
C TYR A 348 3.45 -0.24 -11.07
N TYR A 349 4.39 0.16 -11.91
CA TYR A 349 4.08 1.01 -13.07
C TYR A 349 3.28 0.28 -14.16
N MET A 350 3.54 -1.01 -14.36
CA MET A 350 2.73 -1.83 -15.26
C MET A 350 1.27 -1.90 -14.82
N ASP A 351 1.03 -1.92 -13.50
CA ASP A 351 -0.33 -2.04 -12.96
C ASP A 351 -1.06 -0.70 -12.89
N PHE A 352 -0.39 0.36 -12.40
CA PHE A 352 -1.04 1.65 -12.16
C PHE A 352 -0.93 2.64 -13.32
N ASP A 353 0.05 2.49 -14.21
CA ASP A 353 0.27 3.35 -15.39
C ASP A 353 0.25 4.84 -15.05
N VAL A 354 1.14 5.24 -14.11
CA VAL A 354 1.24 6.60 -13.57
C VAL A 354 2.58 7.28 -13.88
N CYS A 355 3.49 6.60 -14.59
CA CYS A 355 4.84 7.10 -14.83
C CYS A 355 4.93 8.07 -16.01
N GLN A 356 4.04 7.95 -17.02
CA GLN A 356 4.02 8.85 -18.18
C GLN A 356 2.64 8.99 -18.82
N SER A 357 2.43 10.11 -19.52
CA SER A 357 1.21 10.39 -20.27
C SER A 357 1.17 9.64 -21.62
N PRO A 358 0.00 9.14 -22.09
CA PRO A 358 -1.30 9.24 -21.42
C PRO A 358 -1.45 8.24 -20.27
N PHE A 359 -1.78 8.74 -19.07
CA PHE A 359 -1.92 7.92 -17.86
C PHE A 359 -3.14 7.00 -17.91
N TYR A 360 -3.08 5.87 -17.22
CA TYR A 360 -4.18 4.88 -17.00
C TYR A 360 -4.68 4.19 -18.28
N THR A 361 -3.98 4.31 -19.39
CA THR A 361 -4.41 3.77 -20.70
C THR A 361 -3.72 2.46 -21.06
N HIS A 362 -2.61 2.15 -20.39
CA HIS A 362 -1.75 1.00 -20.71
C HIS A 362 -1.45 0.16 -19.47
N GLN A 363 -2.50 -0.20 -18.71
CA GLN A 363 -2.38 -1.05 -17.53
C GLN A 363 -2.27 -2.52 -17.92
N TYR A 364 -1.34 -3.24 -17.31
CA TYR A 364 -1.13 -4.66 -17.53
C TYR A 364 -2.34 -5.51 -17.10
N ALA A 365 -2.91 -5.16 -15.93
CA ALA A 365 -4.04 -5.87 -15.34
C ALA A 365 -5.02 -4.91 -14.67
N GLN A 366 -6.28 -5.36 -14.58
CA GLN A 366 -7.30 -4.64 -13.83
C GLN A 366 -7.40 -5.09 -12.36
N SER A 367 -6.84 -6.26 -11.99
CA SER A 367 -6.80 -6.70 -10.60
C SER A 367 -5.97 -5.75 -9.76
N ILE A 368 -6.56 -5.16 -8.71
CA ILE A 368 -5.84 -4.27 -7.79
C ILE A 368 -4.68 -4.95 -7.07
N PHE A 369 -4.68 -6.28 -7.02
CA PHE A 369 -3.66 -7.08 -6.34
C PHE A 369 -2.46 -7.44 -7.22
N ASP A 370 -2.50 -7.12 -8.51
CA ASP A 370 -1.59 -7.70 -9.52
C ASP A 370 -0.13 -7.36 -9.25
N ALA A 371 0.20 -6.07 -9.07
CA ALA A 371 1.56 -5.62 -8.81
C ALA A 371 2.15 -6.30 -7.56
N ASN A 372 1.40 -6.29 -6.46
CA ASN A 372 1.84 -6.92 -5.21
C ASN A 372 1.97 -8.45 -5.35
N SER A 373 1.03 -9.11 -6.04
CA SER A 373 1.08 -10.55 -6.28
C SER A 373 2.29 -10.96 -7.12
N LYS A 374 2.60 -10.20 -8.17
CA LYS A 374 3.78 -10.40 -9.01
C LYS A 374 5.07 -10.12 -8.24
N GLY A 375 5.10 -9.05 -7.44
CA GLY A 375 6.21 -8.73 -6.56
C GLY A 375 6.50 -9.88 -5.59
N THR A 376 5.48 -10.44 -4.95
CA THR A 376 5.63 -11.59 -4.05
C THR A 376 6.14 -12.84 -4.78
N ARG A 377 5.69 -13.09 -6.02
CA ARG A 377 6.22 -14.18 -6.85
C ARG A 377 7.69 -13.94 -7.22
N LEU A 378 8.04 -12.71 -7.60
CA LEU A 378 9.41 -12.34 -7.91
C LEU A 378 10.32 -12.55 -6.68
N ARG A 379 9.88 -12.16 -5.48
CA ARG A 379 10.57 -12.46 -4.23
C ARG A 379 10.90 -13.94 -4.09
N ASN A 380 9.95 -14.82 -4.37
CA ASN A 380 10.17 -16.27 -4.25
C ASN A 380 11.27 -16.78 -5.18
N ALA A 381 11.45 -16.16 -6.36
CA ALA A 381 12.56 -16.48 -7.24
C ALA A 381 13.92 -16.01 -6.70
N TYR A 382 13.95 -14.96 -5.87
CA TYR A 382 15.17 -14.44 -5.23
C TYR A 382 15.46 -15.03 -3.86
N ILE A 383 14.59 -15.87 -3.30
CA ILE A 383 14.73 -16.38 -1.92
C ILE A 383 16.03 -17.16 -1.69
N SER A 384 16.56 -17.79 -2.75
CA SER A 384 17.86 -18.48 -2.72
C SER A 384 19.06 -17.58 -3.03
N SER A 385 18.83 -16.28 -3.21
CA SER A 385 19.85 -15.31 -3.64
C SER A 385 19.84 -14.06 -2.76
N PRO A 386 20.11 -14.20 -1.44
CA PRO A 386 20.03 -13.07 -0.50
C PRO A 386 21.00 -11.93 -0.86
N ASP A 387 22.07 -12.24 -1.59
CA ASP A 387 23.09 -11.27 -2.01
C ASP A 387 22.77 -10.59 -3.36
N ALA A 388 21.61 -10.85 -3.96
CA ALA A 388 21.23 -10.24 -5.22
C ALA A 388 21.11 -8.72 -5.08
N LYS A 389 21.78 -7.99 -5.98
CA LYS A 389 21.74 -6.53 -6.02
C LYS A 389 20.50 -6.09 -6.79
N LEU A 390 19.50 -5.60 -6.09
CA LEU A 390 18.30 -5.06 -6.69
C LEU A 390 18.30 -3.53 -6.61
N THR A 391 17.79 -2.89 -7.64
CA THR A 391 17.38 -1.48 -7.59
C THR A 391 15.86 -1.44 -7.44
N LEU A 392 15.39 -0.82 -6.38
CA LEU A 392 13.96 -0.53 -6.19
C LEU A 392 13.67 0.89 -6.64
N LYS A 393 12.90 1.04 -7.70
CA LYS A 393 12.40 2.30 -8.22
C LYS A 393 11.03 2.58 -7.60
N ILE A 394 11.02 3.44 -6.58
CA ILE A 394 9.87 3.62 -5.69
C ILE A 394 9.18 4.95 -6.02
N PRO A 395 7.89 4.92 -6.38
CA PRO A 395 7.13 6.12 -6.70
C PRO A 395 7.03 7.09 -5.52
N VAL A 396 7.25 8.37 -5.79
CA VAL A 396 7.01 9.47 -4.87
C VAL A 396 6.06 10.45 -5.55
N TYR A 397 4.79 10.42 -5.14
CA TYR A 397 3.80 11.37 -5.65
C TYR A 397 4.00 12.75 -5.02
N ARG A 398 3.62 13.81 -5.74
CA ARG A 398 3.50 15.13 -5.11
C ARG A 398 2.37 15.10 -4.08
N ASP A 399 2.48 15.95 -3.07
CA ASP A 399 1.46 16.14 -2.02
C ASP A 399 0.99 14.80 -1.39
N MET A 400 1.96 13.93 -1.08
CA MET A 400 1.66 12.69 -0.35
C MET A 400 1.00 12.99 0.99
N PRO A 401 -0.09 12.31 1.36
CA PRO A 401 -0.65 12.42 2.70
C PRO A 401 0.40 12.11 3.78
N ALA A 402 0.33 12.77 4.93
CA ALA A 402 1.29 12.57 6.03
C ALA A 402 1.33 11.10 6.49
N ALA A 403 0.17 10.44 6.58
CA ALA A 403 0.08 9.01 6.90
C ALA A 403 -0.18 8.18 5.64
N ALA A 404 0.32 6.94 5.63
CA ALA A 404 -0.01 5.97 4.58
C ALA A 404 -1.50 5.64 4.60
N ALA A 405 -2.04 5.30 3.41
CA ALA A 405 -3.43 4.88 3.28
C ALA A 405 -3.70 3.64 4.15
N PRO A 406 -4.75 3.64 4.99
CA PRO A 406 -4.99 2.56 5.93
C PRO A 406 -5.40 1.26 5.22
N ALA A 407 -5.05 0.12 5.81
CA ALA A 407 -5.50 -1.17 5.34
C ALA A 407 -7.03 -1.30 5.46
N VAL A 408 -7.64 -1.83 4.42
CA VAL A 408 -9.10 -2.06 4.40
C VAL A 408 -9.41 -3.36 5.11
N GLY A 409 -10.11 -3.27 6.25
CA GLY A 409 -10.57 -4.42 7.01
C GLY A 409 -11.75 -5.12 6.34
N SER A 410 -12.04 -6.36 6.78
CA SER A 410 -13.20 -7.12 6.33
C SER A 410 -14.54 -6.63 6.91
N ASN A 411 -14.54 -5.63 7.77
CA ASN A 411 -15.73 -5.06 8.41
C ASN A 411 -16.55 -4.22 7.42
N GLY A 412 -17.66 -4.71 7.08
CA GLY A 412 -18.58 -4.54 5.97
C GLY A 412 -18.88 -3.20 5.34
N ASN A 413 -18.70 -2.00 5.90
CA ASN A 413 -19.23 -0.77 5.30
C ASN A 413 -18.32 0.46 5.39
N LEU A 414 -17.01 0.29 5.50
CA LEU A 414 -16.06 1.39 5.64
C LEU A 414 -16.05 2.37 4.45
N ASN A 415 -16.53 1.93 3.29
CA ASN A 415 -16.62 2.71 2.06
C ASN A 415 -18.02 3.27 1.78
N ASN A 416 -18.98 3.10 2.70
CA ASN A 416 -20.32 3.65 2.54
C ASN A 416 -20.39 5.06 3.12
N TYR A 417 -20.12 6.06 2.30
CA TYR A 417 -20.22 7.49 2.60
C TYR A 417 -21.21 8.20 1.67
N TYR A 418 -22.33 7.55 1.39
CA TYR A 418 -23.45 8.11 0.63
C TYR A 418 -24.58 8.53 1.59
N PHE A 419 -25.29 9.62 1.28
CA PHE A 419 -26.53 9.91 2.00
C PHE A 419 -27.50 8.76 1.80
N THR A 420 -28.07 8.24 2.88
CA THR A 420 -29.18 7.27 2.83
C THR A 420 -30.51 7.98 2.58
N SER A 421 -30.60 9.26 2.98
CA SER A 421 -31.66 10.17 2.59
C SER A 421 -31.14 11.60 2.52
N LEU A 422 -31.72 12.38 1.62
CA LEU A 422 -31.51 13.84 1.51
C LEU A 422 -32.78 14.47 0.95
N SER A 423 -33.37 15.46 1.67
CA SER A 423 -34.64 16.05 1.31
C SER A 423 -34.52 17.10 0.18
N VAL A 424 -33.99 16.65 -0.96
CA VAL A 424 -33.89 17.43 -2.20
C VAL A 424 -34.76 16.81 -3.29
N PRO A 425 -35.27 17.61 -4.24
CA PRO A 425 -36.04 17.06 -5.35
C PRO A 425 -35.26 16.05 -6.16
N GLY A 426 -35.87 14.88 -6.42
CA GLY A 426 -35.24 13.84 -7.25
C GLY A 426 -34.05 13.12 -6.60
N PHE A 427 -33.95 13.11 -5.28
CA PHE A 427 -32.86 12.40 -4.59
C PHE A 427 -32.77 10.94 -4.98
N THR A 428 -31.56 10.51 -5.31
CA THR A 428 -31.16 9.11 -5.45
C THR A 428 -29.81 8.93 -4.79
N MET A 429 -29.53 7.77 -4.20
CA MET A 429 -28.27 7.52 -3.49
C MET A 429 -27.02 7.66 -4.37
N TYR A 430 -27.15 7.42 -5.67
CA TYR A 430 -26.04 7.43 -6.61
C TYR A 430 -25.81 8.77 -7.32
N SER A 431 -26.77 9.72 -7.26
CA SER A 431 -26.59 11.04 -7.83
C SER A 431 -25.92 11.96 -6.83
N GLN A 432 -24.92 12.69 -7.28
CA GLN A 432 -24.12 13.60 -6.45
C GLN A 432 -24.32 15.05 -6.85
N SER A 433 -25.26 15.36 -7.77
CA SER A 433 -25.55 16.71 -8.20
C SER A 433 -27.05 16.92 -8.35
N TYR A 434 -27.56 17.98 -7.72
CA TYR A 434 -28.99 18.33 -7.72
C TYR A 434 -29.16 19.79 -8.04
N GLY A 435 -30.20 20.13 -8.85
CA GLY A 435 -30.58 21.49 -9.17
C GLY A 435 -32.03 21.73 -8.77
N PHE A 436 -32.30 22.79 -7.99
CA PHE A 436 -33.67 23.18 -7.58
C PHE A 436 -33.73 24.65 -7.19
N SER A 437 -34.95 25.15 -7.01
CA SER A 437 -35.22 26.52 -6.55
C SER A 437 -35.78 26.52 -5.15
N VAL A 438 -35.46 27.56 -4.39
CA VAL A 438 -36.03 27.84 -3.07
C VAL A 438 -36.82 29.16 -3.11
N ASN A 439 -37.79 29.34 -2.19
CA ASN A 439 -38.59 30.54 -2.09
C ASN A 439 -38.28 31.42 -0.88
N GLY A 440 -37.21 31.10 -0.16
CA GLY A 440 -36.73 31.74 1.09
C GLY A 440 -35.94 30.76 1.93
N ASP A 441 -35.86 31.00 3.23
CA ASP A 441 -35.16 30.10 4.16
C ASP A 441 -35.68 28.67 4.01
N THR A 442 -34.74 27.76 3.88
CA THR A 442 -35.01 26.35 3.55
C THR A 442 -34.18 25.43 4.42
N ASN A 443 -34.77 24.32 4.86
CA ASN A 443 -34.09 23.26 5.58
C ASN A 443 -34.02 22.01 4.72
N ILE A 444 -32.80 21.44 4.61
CA ILE A 444 -32.55 20.13 4.02
C ILE A 444 -32.23 19.16 5.14
N ALA A 445 -33.04 18.13 5.26
CA ALA A 445 -32.82 17.04 6.19
C ALA A 445 -32.05 15.91 5.50
N PHE A 446 -31.15 15.25 6.22
CA PHE A 446 -30.33 14.15 5.69
C PHE A 446 -30.21 12.98 6.68
N SER A 447 -29.89 11.80 6.15
CA SER A 447 -29.37 10.66 6.92
C SER A 447 -28.12 10.10 6.25
N VAL A 448 -27.19 9.60 7.05
CA VAL A 448 -25.96 8.92 6.61
C VAL A 448 -25.92 7.51 7.20
N PRO A 449 -25.23 6.55 6.56
CA PRO A 449 -25.11 5.20 7.10
C PRO A 449 -24.21 5.18 8.34
N THR A 450 -24.36 4.14 9.16
CA THR A 450 -23.52 3.90 10.34
C THR A 450 -22.05 3.94 9.96
N GLY A 451 -21.26 4.72 10.72
CA GLY A 451 -19.83 4.90 10.49
C GLY A 451 -19.47 6.00 9.50
N ALA A 452 -20.43 6.55 8.75
CA ALA A 452 -20.22 7.78 7.99
C ALA A 452 -20.66 9.00 8.79
N ALA A 453 -20.16 10.18 8.42
CA ALA A 453 -20.52 11.45 9.04
C ALA A 453 -20.69 12.55 7.99
N TYR A 454 -21.70 13.41 8.18
CA TYR A 454 -21.75 14.67 7.47
C TYR A 454 -20.60 15.57 7.97
N ALA A 455 -19.79 16.07 7.05
CA ALA A 455 -18.58 16.84 7.38
C ALA A 455 -18.67 18.32 6.95
N GLY A 456 -19.85 18.78 6.50
CA GLY A 456 -20.09 20.15 6.04
C GLY A 456 -20.62 21.09 7.13
N ALA A 457 -20.86 22.35 6.74
CA ALA A 457 -21.50 23.34 7.59
C ALA A 457 -23.00 23.04 7.78
N ALA A 458 -23.55 23.39 8.94
CA ALA A 458 -24.97 23.25 9.20
C ALA A 458 -25.83 24.36 8.55
N SER A 459 -25.21 25.43 8.04
CA SER A 459 -25.90 26.57 7.46
C SER A 459 -25.08 27.23 6.37
N PHE A 460 -25.75 27.63 5.29
CA PHE A 460 -25.14 28.29 4.14
C PHE A 460 -25.97 29.53 3.77
N PRO A 461 -25.37 30.73 3.65
CA PRO A 461 -26.04 31.87 3.08
C PRO A 461 -26.24 31.65 1.58
N LEU A 462 -27.45 31.91 1.11
CA LEU A 462 -27.80 31.95 -0.31
C LEU A 462 -28.09 33.40 -0.71
N HIS A 463 -27.64 33.76 -1.91
CA HIS A 463 -27.88 35.08 -2.51
C HIS A 463 -28.82 34.98 -3.71
N ALA A 464 -29.39 36.11 -4.10
CA ALA A 464 -30.25 36.18 -5.28
C ALA A 464 -29.56 35.57 -6.51
N GLY A 465 -30.23 34.65 -7.21
CA GLY A 465 -29.71 33.92 -8.38
C GLY A 465 -29.20 32.53 -8.05
N GLN A 466 -28.19 32.06 -8.79
CA GLN A 466 -27.65 30.71 -8.66
C GLN A 466 -26.59 30.63 -7.56
N ASN A 467 -26.74 29.65 -6.69
CA ASN A 467 -25.79 29.32 -5.63
C ASN A 467 -25.32 27.88 -5.78
N THR A 468 -24.06 27.60 -5.41
CA THR A 468 -23.52 26.24 -5.34
C THR A 468 -23.14 25.93 -3.90
N VAL A 469 -23.74 24.88 -3.35
CA VAL A 469 -23.47 24.38 -1.99
C VAL A 469 -22.93 22.96 -2.09
N VAL A 470 -21.88 22.66 -1.34
CA VAL A 470 -21.29 21.32 -1.28
C VAL A 470 -21.57 20.69 0.07
N LEU A 471 -22.15 19.50 0.05
CA LEU A 471 -22.47 18.70 1.24
C LEU A 471 -21.56 17.46 1.27
N PRO A 472 -20.44 17.50 2.02
CA PRO A 472 -19.52 16.37 2.12
C PRO A 472 -20.01 15.32 3.11
N VAL A 473 -20.02 14.05 2.69
CA VAL A 473 -20.17 12.88 3.57
C VAL A 473 -18.83 12.18 3.70
N ARG A 474 -18.35 12.00 4.92
CA ARG A 474 -17.05 11.40 5.20
C ARG A 474 -17.19 9.95 5.65
N SER A 475 -16.39 9.06 5.09
CA SER A 475 -16.23 7.67 5.54
C SER A 475 -15.42 7.55 6.84
N GLN A 476 -15.45 6.39 7.48
CA GLN A 476 -14.57 6.08 8.62
C GLN A 476 -13.08 6.14 8.26
N THR A 477 -12.74 5.90 7.00
CA THR A 477 -11.36 5.97 6.49
C THR A 477 -10.92 7.40 6.13
N GLY A 478 -11.81 8.40 6.30
CA GLY A 478 -11.50 9.81 6.10
C GLY A 478 -11.76 10.34 4.69
N TYR A 479 -12.11 9.49 3.72
CA TYR A 479 -12.47 9.94 2.38
C TYR A 479 -13.86 10.59 2.35
N THR A 480 -14.02 11.60 1.50
CA THR A 480 -15.30 12.31 1.33
C THR A 480 -15.95 12.00 0.00
N ASN A 481 -17.27 11.99 0.00
CA ASN A 481 -18.13 12.02 -1.17
C ASN A 481 -18.92 13.33 -1.13
N ASP A 482 -18.74 14.18 -2.14
CA ASP A 482 -19.26 15.54 -2.17
C ASP A 482 -20.54 15.59 -3.00
N TYR A 483 -21.64 16.03 -2.39
CA TYR A 483 -22.89 16.30 -3.06
C TYR A 483 -23.00 17.78 -3.39
N VAL A 484 -23.17 18.10 -4.66
CA VAL A 484 -23.25 19.47 -5.17
C VAL A 484 -24.70 19.88 -5.37
N LEU A 485 -25.14 20.90 -4.67
CA LEU A 485 -26.47 21.49 -4.81
C LEU A 485 -26.36 22.82 -5.58
N ASN A 486 -27.01 22.89 -6.72
CA ASN A 486 -27.17 24.12 -7.53
C ASN A 486 -28.54 24.71 -7.23
N ILE A 487 -28.59 25.79 -6.45
CA ILE A 487 -29.81 26.33 -5.86
C ILE A 487 -30.09 27.72 -6.42
N ALA A 488 -31.26 27.90 -7.03
CA ALA A 488 -31.75 29.21 -7.41
C ALA A 488 -32.54 29.82 -6.24
N ALA A 489 -32.11 30.99 -5.75
CA ALA A 489 -32.77 31.72 -4.68
C ALA A 489 -33.35 33.07 -5.18
N PRO A 490 -34.54 33.52 -4.71
CA PRO A 490 -35.16 34.76 -5.16
C PRO A 490 -34.54 36.03 -4.54
N GLY A 491 -33.79 35.87 -3.46
CA GLY A 491 -33.14 36.91 -2.68
C GLY A 491 -32.23 36.30 -1.63
N ASP A 492 -31.68 37.11 -0.74
CA ASP A 492 -30.88 36.64 0.38
C ASP A 492 -31.75 35.79 1.33
N CYS A 493 -31.31 34.55 1.57
CA CYS A 493 -31.94 33.61 2.47
C CYS A 493 -30.93 32.60 3.00
N THR A 494 -31.34 31.70 3.87
CA THR A 494 -30.48 30.73 4.52
C THR A 494 -30.90 29.30 4.15
N LEU A 495 -29.94 28.50 3.72
CA LEU A 495 -30.08 27.05 3.66
C LEU A 495 -29.54 26.46 4.96
N THR A 496 -30.41 25.77 5.70
CA THR A 496 -30.02 24.97 6.88
C THR A 496 -29.94 23.49 6.48
N VAL A 497 -28.92 22.78 6.95
CA VAL A 497 -28.71 21.36 6.70
C VAL A 497 -28.66 20.66 8.05
N SER A 498 -29.61 19.76 8.30
CA SER A 498 -29.75 19.08 9.57
C SER A 498 -29.95 17.57 9.39
N PRO A 499 -29.50 16.75 10.35
CA PRO A 499 -29.87 15.34 10.33
C PRO A 499 -31.39 15.19 10.30
N THR A 500 -31.88 14.23 9.53
CA THR A 500 -33.29 13.87 9.61
C THR A 500 -33.58 13.50 11.05
N SER A 501 -34.51 14.19 11.69
CA SER A 501 -35.12 13.74 12.93
C SER A 501 -36.00 12.51 12.60
N GLY A 502 -35.38 11.45 12.19
CA GLY A 502 -36.01 10.15 12.13
C GLY A 502 -36.32 9.71 13.55
N ASN A 503 -37.34 8.91 13.73
CA ASN A 503 -37.56 8.16 14.95
C ASN A 503 -36.29 7.32 15.23
N VAL A 504 -35.31 7.98 15.85
CA VAL A 504 -34.16 7.24 16.39
C VAL A 504 -34.74 6.35 17.46
N LYS A 505 -34.74 5.06 17.22
CA LYS A 505 -35.26 4.09 18.18
C LYS A 505 -34.35 4.18 19.42
N ARG A 506 -34.90 4.71 20.50
CA ARG A 506 -34.17 4.89 21.74
C ARG A 506 -33.67 3.53 22.23
N GLY A 507 -32.38 3.45 22.52
CA GLY A 507 -31.75 2.20 22.91
C GLY A 507 -31.05 1.44 21.77
N ASP A 508 -31.33 1.74 20.49
CA ASP A 508 -30.71 1.12 19.30
C ASP A 508 -29.50 1.98 18.87
N THR A 509 -28.36 1.77 19.53
CA THR A 509 -27.16 2.59 19.39
C THR A 509 -26.29 2.22 18.19
N ASN A 510 -26.61 1.15 17.48
CA ASN A 510 -25.94 0.72 16.26
C ASN A 510 -26.85 0.88 15.01
N GLY A 511 -28.11 1.27 15.18
CA GLY A 511 -29.06 1.56 14.09
C GLY A 511 -29.50 0.31 13.32
N ASP A 512 -29.38 -0.91 13.90
CA ASP A 512 -29.76 -2.16 13.24
C ASP A 512 -31.26 -2.50 13.38
N GLY A 513 -32.02 -1.67 14.08
CA GLY A 513 -33.46 -1.82 14.34
C GLY A 513 -33.79 -2.71 15.54
N ILE A 514 -32.81 -3.30 16.21
CA ILE A 514 -32.98 -4.25 17.32
C ILE A 514 -32.22 -3.76 18.54
N ILE A 515 -32.88 -3.51 19.65
CA ILE A 515 -32.21 -3.20 20.92
C ILE A 515 -31.73 -4.50 21.54
N ASN A 516 -30.42 -4.66 21.68
CA ASN A 516 -29.80 -5.88 22.17
C ASN A 516 -28.53 -5.61 23.03
N ILE A 517 -27.77 -6.64 23.36
CA ILE A 517 -26.58 -6.53 24.21
C ILE A 517 -25.45 -5.71 23.57
N ILE A 518 -25.43 -5.59 22.22
CA ILE A 518 -24.43 -4.80 21.50
C ILE A 518 -24.65 -3.32 21.81
N ASP A 519 -25.91 -2.87 21.85
CA ASP A 519 -26.26 -1.48 22.17
C ASP A 519 -25.89 -1.12 23.59
N LEU A 520 -26.18 -2.01 24.52
CA LEU A 520 -25.75 -1.88 25.91
C LEU A 520 -24.23 -1.72 26.00
N ALA A 521 -23.49 -2.55 25.28
CA ALA A 521 -22.02 -2.51 25.25
C ALA A 521 -21.50 -1.20 24.64
N ASN A 522 -22.17 -0.64 23.63
CA ASN A 522 -21.81 0.65 23.03
C ASN A 522 -21.94 1.80 24.03
N VAL A 523 -23.02 1.85 24.81
CA VAL A 523 -23.19 2.85 25.86
C VAL A 523 -22.14 2.67 26.97
N GLN A 524 -21.85 1.43 27.38
CA GLN A 524 -20.77 1.17 28.34
C GLN A 524 -19.42 1.67 27.85
N LYS A 525 -19.06 1.35 26.59
CA LYS A 525 -17.80 1.80 26.00
C LYS A 525 -17.71 3.33 25.91
N HIS A 526 -18.82 4.00 25.60
CA HIS A 526 -18.88 5.46 25.60
C HIS A 526 -18.63 6.04 26.98
N LEU A 527 -19.30 5.53 28.02
CA LEU A 527 -19.11 5.96 29.42
C LEU A 527 -17.68 5.71 29.92
N LEU A 528 -17.05 4.63 29.46
CA LEU A 528 -15.65 4.31 29.75
C LEU A 528 -14.66 5.07 28.86
N ARG A 529 -15.14 5.94 27.95
CA ARG A 529 -14.32 6.70 26.99
C ARG A 529 -13.49 5.83 26.04
N ILE A 530 -13.93 4.60 25.78
CA ILE A 530 -13.32 3.68 24.80
C ILE A 530 -13.75 4.04 23.38
N ILE A 531 -15.02 4.48 23.23
CA ILE A 531 -15.58 5.04 21.99
C ILE A 531 -16.30 6.34 22.29
N THR A 532 -16.57 7.14 21.25
CA THR A 532 -17.44 8.32 21.35
C THR A 532 -18.65 8.08 20.45
N LEU A 533 -19.86 7.98 21.03
CA LEU A 533 -21.11 7.97 20.30
C LEU A 533 -21.45 9.41 19.89
N SER A 534 -21.92 9.60 18.65
CA SER A 534 -22.29 10.90 18.09
C SER A 534 -23.45 10.77 17.13
N GLY A 535 -24.10 11.88 16.75
CA GLY A 535 -25.23 11.87 15.82
C GLY A 535 -26.40 11.00 16.31
N ASN A 536 -26.94 10.15 15.44
CA ASN A 536 -28.06 9.26 15.77
C ASN A 536 -27.73 8.25 16.85
N ASP A 537 -26.49 7.75 16.90
CA ASP A 537 -26.05 6.80 17.93
C ASP A 537 -26.05 7.45 19.32
N PHE A 538 -25.68 8.74 19.41
CA PHE A 538 -25.79 9.53 20.64
C PHE A 538 -27.26 9.73 21.05
N ILE A 539 -28.13 10.11 20.07
CA ILE A 539 -29.57 10.32 20.31
C ILE A 539 -30.23 9.00 20.74
N ALA A 540 -29.85 7.87 20.12
CA ALA A 540 -30.31 6.54 20.51
C ALA A 540 -29.84 6.14 21.92
N ALA A 541 -28.61 6.50 22.27
CA ALA A 541 -28.02 6.19 23.56
C ALA A 541 -28.60 7.04 24.70
N ASP A 542 -29.04 8.28 24.42
CA ASP A 542 -29.75 9.17 25.36
C ASP A 542 -31.22 8.73 25.44
N THR A 543 -31.47 7.69 26.22
CA THR A 543 -32.77 7.02 26.32
C THR A 543 -33.81 7.82 27.09
N ASN A 544 -33.38 8.76 27.95
CA ASN A 544 -34.25 9.65 28.71
C ASN A 544 -34.47 11.03 28.04
N GLY A 545 -33.64 11.37 27.01
CA GLY A 545 -33.75 12.61 26.24
C GLY A 545 -33.23 13.84 26.96
N ASP A 546 -32.34 13.71 27.94
CA ASP A 546 -31.81 14.85 28.72
C ASP A 546 -30.58 15.50 28.05
N GLY A 547 -30.12 14.98 26.90
CA GLY A 547 -28.99 15.49 26.13
C GLY A 547 -27.63 14.99 26.63
N LEU A 548 -27.60 14.03 27.56
CA LEU A 548 -26.39 13.43 28.11
C LEU A 548 -26.48 11.91 28.08
N ILE A 549 -25.38 11.25 27.76
CA ILE A 549 -25.30 9.79 27.95
C ILE A 549 -24.72 9.51 29.34
N THR A 550 -25.53 8.88 30.19
CA THR A 550 -25.21 8.63 31.60
C THR A 550 -25.45 7.16 31.99
N ILE A 551 -25.18 6.83 33.24
CA ILE A 551 -25.52 5.51 33.79
C ILE A 551 -27.04 5.25 33.81
N ILE A 552 -27.88 6.31 33.76
CA ILE A 552 -29.33 6.20 33.70
C ILE A 552 -29.75 5.58 32.36
N ASP A 553 -29.14 6.00 31.28
CA ASP A 553 -29.41 5.51 29.92
C ASP A 553 -28.98 4.05 29.78
N LEU A 554 -27.81 3.73 30.32
CA LEU A 554 -27.35 2.34 30.39
C LEU A 554 -28.35 1.45 31.15
N ALA A 555 -28.84 1.93 32.30
CA ALA A 555 -29.84 1.22 33.09
C ALA A 555 -31.19 1.08 32.35
N ASN A 556 -31.58 2.07 31.56
CA ASN A 556 -32.81 2.00 30.77
C ASN A 556 -32.71 0.92 29.66
N ILE A 557 -31.59 0.82 28.96
CA ILE A 557 -31.35 -0.28 27.99
C ILE A 557 -31.36 -1.62 28.69
N GLN A 558 -30.70 -1.76 29.85
CA GLN A 558 -30.75 -2.99 30.64
C GLN A 558 -32.19 -3.39 31.03
N LYS A 559 -32.99 -2.43 31.51
CA LYS A 559 -34.39 -2.67 31.87
C LYS A 559 -35.22 -3.10 30.65
N HIS A 560 -34.96 -2.51 29.49
CA HIS A 560 -35.63 -2.91 28.23
C HIS A 560 -35.27 -4.36 27.89
N LEU A 561 -33.99 -4.73 27.93
CA LEU A 561 -33.53 -6.12 27.66
C LEU A 561 -34.13 -7.14 28.66
N LEU A 562 -34.32 -6.72 29.89
CA LEU A 562 -35.00 -7.53 30.95
C LEU A 562 -36.53 -7.47 30.85
N ARG A 563 -37.09 -6.76 29.85
CA ARG A 563 -38.54 -6.56 29.64
C ARG A 563 -39.24 -5.90 30.82
N ILE A 564 -38.51 -5.06 31.58
CA ILE A 564 -39.06 -4.24 32.68
C ILE A 564 -39.71 -2.97 32.15
N ILE A 565 -39.10 -2.37 31.13
CA ILE A 565 -39.63 -1.21 30.39
C ILE A 565 -39.58 -1.46 28.88
N SER A 566 -40.34 -0.70 28.07
CA SER A 566 -40.13 -0.57 26.63
C SER A 566 -39.49 0.77 26.32
N LEU A 567 -38.52 0.76 25.40
CA LEU A 567 -37.88 1.93 24.80
C LEU A 567 -38.41 2.21 23.40
N ASP A 568 -39.44 1.46 22.95
CA ASP A 568 -40.12 1.62 21.66
C ASP A 568 -41.07 2.82 21.66
#